data_dab06e44cf38b3116f24e51efb1abdc9
#
_entry.id   dab06e44cf38b3116f24e51efb1abdc9
#
_cell.length_a   1.000
_cell.length_b   1.000
_cell.length_c   1.000
_cell.angle_alpha   90.00
_cell.angle_beta   90.00
_cell.angle_gamma   90.00
#
_symmetry.space_group_name_H-M   'P 1'
#
loop_
_entity.id
_entity.type
_entity.pdbx_description
1 polymer ?
#
loop_
_entity_poly.entity_id
_entity_poly.type
_entity_poly.pdbx_seq_one_letter_code
_entity_poly.pdbx_strand_id
1 'polypeptide(L)'
;MSTLELYENLVVAKKLERDRDQERLLARFAALEQRVATHRSARRTRPVGWLFGGRNQDTDIAKGIYVFGEVGRGKTMLMDLFFEASPVVRKRRAHFHEFMADVHERVRAFRQRLKDGEIEGDDAIRLAAGEIAEESWLLCFDEFHVTDIADAMILGRLFARFFELGVVVVATSNVAPSDLYRDGLNRALFRPFIAMIERHMEVLPLKARTDFRLEKLAGQKVWYVPADDAATAALDEAWRRLVGSTSGVPQELSVKGRRLRVPRAAMGVARFFFHDLCEQPLAAADYLRVAHEFHTLIIDRIPVMGFDERNAAKRFIILIDTLYDHSVKLVASAAAEPDALYEASDGFEAAEFKRAASRLIEMRSKSYLALPHGRRDSAASGSSEGIVET
;
A
#
# COMPACT_ATOMS: atom_id res chain seq x y z
N MET A 1 -4.56 20.67 16.40
CA MET A 1 -5.71 19.91 15.85
C MET A 1 -5.52 18.44 16.17
N SER A 2 -6.56 17.75 16.58
CA SER A 2 -6.53 16.30 16.83
C SER A 2 -6.65 15.50 15.51
N THR A 3 -6.31 14.22 15.56
CA THR A 3 -6.47 13.32 14.41
C THR A 3 -7.91 13.32 13.86
N LEU A 4 -8.91 13.37 14.75
CA LEU A 4 -10.32 13.46 14.36
C LEU A 4 -10.67 14.78 13.68
N GLU A 5 -10.20 15.89 14.19
CA GLU A 5 -10.45 17.22 13.58
C GLU A 5 -9.83 17.32 12.19
N LEU A 6 -8.63 16.79 11.99
CA LEU A 6 -7.98 16.75 10.69
C LEU A 6 -8.79 15.93 9.67
N TYR A 7 -9.31 14.77 10.08
CA TYR A 7 -10.16 13.94 9.23
C TYR A 7 -11.48 14.64 8.89
N GLU A 8 -12.16 15.23 9.88
CA GLU A 8 -13.40 15.98 9.65
C GLU A 8 -13.21 17.14 8.68
N ASN A 9 -12.10 17.86 8.76
CA ASN A 9 -11.77 18.92 7.83
C ASN A 9 -11.65 18.41 6.38
N LEU A 10 -11.09 17.23 6.17
CA LEU A 10 -11.02 16.61 4.84
C LEU A 10 -12.40 16.21 4.33
N VAL A 11 -13.27 15.71 5.20
CA VAL A 11 -14.66 15.33 4.85
C VAL A 11 -15.48 16.58 4.50
N VAL A 12 -15.41 17.64 5.32
CA VAL A 12 -16.11 18.91 5.10
C VAL A 12 -15.63 19.56 3.79
N ALA A 13 -14.33 19.51 3.52
CA ALA A 13 -13.74 20.00 2.27
C ALA A 13 -14.07 19.13 1.05
N LYS A 14 -14.86 18.04 1.21
CA LYS A 14 -15.20 17.07 0.15
C LYS A 14 -13.98 16.40 -0.51
N LYS A 15 -12.85 16.37 0.19
CA LYS A 15 -11.64 15.66 -0.23
C LYS A 15 -11.68 14.18 0.14
N LEU A 16 -12.52 13.83 1.09
CA LEU A 16 -12.69 12.48 1.60
C LEU A 16 -14.17 12.19 1.84
N GLU A 17 -14.62 10.97 1.57
CA GLU A 17 -15.93 10.47 2.02
C GLU A 17 -15.82 9.80 3.38
N ARG A 18 -16.87 9.97 4.21
CA ARG A 18 -16.95 9.24 5.48
C ARG A 18 -16.93 7.74 5.26
N ASP A 19 -16.12 7.07 6.06
CA ASP A 19 -16.02 5.61 6.07
C ASP A 19 -16.07 5.14 7.52
N ARG A 20 -17.06 4.30 7.85
CA ARG A 20 -17.28 3.81 9.23
C ARG A 20 -16.10 3.00 9.77
N ASP A 21 -15.39 2.26 8.91
CA ASP A 21 -14.23 1.49 9.35
C ASP A 21 -13.02 2.40 9.58
N GLN A 22 -12.86 3.45 8.76
CA GLN A 22 -11.90 4.51 9.01
C GLN A 22 -12.21 5.27 10.30
N GLU A 23 -13.48 5.62 10.56
CA GLU A 23 -13.90 6.30 11.80
C GLU A 23 -13.61 5.46 13.05
N ARG A 24 -13.83 4.13 12.99
CA ARG A 24 -13.45 3.21 14.09
C ARG A 24 -11.94 3.20 14.33
N LEU A 25 -11.16 3.21 13.26
CA LEU A 25 -9.71 3.25 13.34
C LEU A 25 -9.22 4.59 13.88
N LEU A 26 -9.82 5.70 13.44
CA LEU A 26 -9.53 7.04 13.94
C LEU A 26 -9.78 7.17 15.45
N ALA A 27 -10.83 6.53 15.98
CA ALA A 27 -11.06 6.50 17.42
C ALA A 27 -9.90 5.81 18.18
N ARG A 28 -9.27 4.78 17.58
CA ARG A 28 -8.09 4.14 18.15
C ARG A 28 -6.85 5.02 18.08
N PHE A 29 -6.66 5.70 16.96
CA PHE A 29 -5.58 6.70 16.82
C PHE A 29 -5.74 7.86 17.82
N ALA A 30 -6.95 8.40 17.99
CA ALA A 30 -7.22 9.44 18.97
C ALA A 30 -6.94 8.97 20.42
N ALA A 31 -7.30 7.74 20.74
CA ALA A 31 -6.97 7.15 22.04
C ALA A 31 -5.44 6.97 22.22
N LEU A 32 -4.71 6.60 21.17
CA LEU A 32 -3.25 6.53 21.22
C LEU A 32 -2.63 7.93 21.35
N GLU A 33 -3.15 8.94 20.62
CA GLU A 33 -2.72 10.33 20.73
C GLU A 33 -2.77 10.85 22.16
N GLN A 34 -3.88 10.58 22.88
CA GLN A 34 -4.02 10.93 24.29
C GLN A 34 -3.00 10.19 25.19
N ARG A 35 -2.80 8.88 24.96
CA ARG A 35 -1.84 8.10 25.73
C ARG A 35 -0.40 8.57 25.54
N VAL A 36 0.02 8.86 24.33
CA VAL A 36 1.38 9.38 24.07
C VAL A 36 1.56 10.80 24.62
N ALA A 37 0.52 11.61 24.69
CA ALA A 37 0.56 12.93 25.31
C ALA A 37 0.80 12.85 26.83
N THR A 38 0.11 11.94 27.52
CA THR A 38 0.27 11.72 28.98
C THR A 38 1.59 11.03 29.31
N HIS A 39 2.06 10.11 28.49
CA HIS A 39 3.34 9.42 28.65
C HIS A 39 4.54 10.40 28.66
N ARG A 40 4.46 11.47 27.88
CA ARG A 40 5.44 12.56 27.89
C ARG A 40 5.53 13.27 29.24
N SER A 41 4.41 13.46 29.92
CA SER A 41 4.39 14.11 31.25
C SER A 41 5.07 13.26 32.31
N ALA A 42 4.85 11.94 32.30
CA ALA A 42 5.45 11.01 33.28
C ALA A 42 6.97 10.88 33.13
N ARG A 43 7.51 10.96 31.90
CA ARG A 43 8.97 10.95 31.68
C ARG A 43 9.66 12.25 32.11
N ARG A 44 9.00 13.40 32.03
CA ARG A 44 9.55 14.71 32.45
C ARG A 44 9.63 14.88 33.96
N THR A 45 8.84 14.18 34.73
CA THR A 45 8.71 14.31 36.20
C THR A 45 9.50 13.28 37.00
N ARG A 46 10.29 12.39 36.37
CA ARG A 46 11.18 11.48 37.09
C ARG A 46 12.62 12.01 37.16
N PRO A 47 13.00 12.68 38.28
CA PRO A 47 14.41 12.89 38.59
C PRO A 47 14.98 11.56 39.11
N VAL A 48 16.07 11.11 38.46
CA VAL A 48 17.10 10.22 39.03
C VAL A 48 16.63 9.20 40.10
N GLY A 49 15.74 8.28 39.74
CA GLY A 49 15.37 7.15 40.61
C GLY A 49 15.79 5.78 40.04
N TRP A 50 16.76 5.74 39.16
CA TRP A 50 17.19 4.52 38.46
C TRP A 50 18.14 3.61 39.28
N LEU A 51 18.50 3.99 40.50
CA LEU A 51 19.50 3.28 41.31
C LEU A 51 18.96 2.26 42.32
N PHE A 52 17.64 2.09 42.45
CA PHE A 52 17.11 1.08 43.37
C PHE A 52 16.11 0.16 42.66
N GLY A 53 16.56 -1.07 42.46
CA GLY A 53 15.84 -2.14 41.81
C GLY A 53 14.45 -2.41 42.40
N GLY A 54 13.47 -2.48 41.53
CA GLY A 54 12.13 -2.98 41.79
C GLY A 54 11.64 -3.70 40.53
N ARG A 55 11.74 -5.02 40.53
CA ARG A 55 10.98 -5.89 39.62
C ARG A 55 9.50 -5.64 39.82
N ASN A 56 8.76 -5.55 38.73
CA ASN A 56 7.30 -5.40 38.62
C ASN A 56 6.78 -3.96 38.72
N GLN A 57 6.90 -3.25 37.62
CA GLN A 57 5.82 -2.39 37.17
C GLN A 57 5.65 -2.68 35.67
N ASP A 58 4.54 -3.32 35.31
CA ASP A 58 3.89 -3.14 34.01
C ASP A 58 3.63 -1.62 33.91
N THR A 59 4.67 -0.88 33.52
CA THR A 59 4.48 0.49 33.10
C THR A 59 3.55 0.41 31.93
N ASP A 60 2.42 1.07 32.04
CA ASP A 60 1.37 1.19 31.03
C ASP A 60 1.94 1.87 29.77
N ILE A 61 2.85 1.15 29.09
CA ILE A 61 3.46 1.56 27.84
C ILE A 61 2.33 1.53 26.82
N ALA A 62 2.04 2.69 26.25
CA ALA A 62 1.00 2.79 25.25
C ALA A 62 1.26 1.77 24.13
N LYS A 63 0.38 0.77 24.00
CA LYS A 63 0.45 -0.16 22.87
C LYS A 63 0.41 0.65 21.58
N GLY A 64 1.32 0.31 20.67
CA GLY A 64 1.29 0.84 19.31
C GLY A 64 0.07 0.35 18.52
N ILE A 65 0.00 0.71 17.25
CA ILE A 65 -1.08 0.29 16.35
C ILE A 65 -0.49 -0.33 15.09
N TYR A 66 -0.97 -1.52 14.73
CA TYR A 66 -0.69 -2.19 13.47
C TYR A 66 -1.96 -2.24 12.64
N VAL A 67 -2.04 -1.41 11.60
CA VAL A 67 -3.20 -1.36 10.69
C VAL A 67 -2.89 -2.21 9.47
N PHE A 68 -3.77 -3.17 9.18
CA PHE A 68 -3.62 -3.96 7.96
C PHE A 68 -4.90 -4.02 7.16
N GLY A 69 -4.76 -4.26 5.86
CA GLY A 69 -5.88 -4.36 4.93
C GLY A 69 -5.45 -4.06 3.51
N GLU A 70 -6.39 -4.12 2.59
CA GLU A 70 -6.13 -3.96 1.17
C GLU A 70 -5.56 -2.58 0.81
N VAL A 71 -4.90 -2.52 -0.34
CA VAL A 71 -4.38 -1.28 -0.92
C VAL A 71 -5.53 -0.30 -1.22
N GLY A 72 -5.27 1.01 -1.14
CA GLY A 72 -6.26 2.04 -1.46
C GLY A 72 -7.31 2.31 -0.37
N ARG A 73 -7.19 1.69 0.83
CA ARG A 73 -8.14 1.88 1.94
C ARG A 73 -7.89 3.12 2.80
N GLY A 74 -6.84 3.86 2.49
CA GLY A 74 -6.48 5.06 3.24
C GLY A 74 -5.69 4.80 4.53
N LYS A 75 -5.06 3.63 4.69
CA LYS A 75 -4.23 3.30 5.86
C LYS A 75 -3.14 4.35 6.08
N THR A 76 -2.38 4.65 5.03
CA THR A 76 -1.32 5.65 5.04
C THR A 76 -1.85 7.02 5.42
N MET A 77 -2.96 7.45 4.81
CA MET A 77 -3.60 8.74 5.13
C MET A 77 -3.98 8.83 6.61
N LEU A 78 -4.61 7.79 7.16
CA LEU A 78 -5.01 7.77 8.57
C LEU A 78 -3.81 7.83 9.52
N MET A 79 -2.73 7.11 9.19
CA MET A 79 -1.47 7.17 9.94
C MET A 79 -0.83 8.57 9.82
N ASP A 80 -0.87 9.19 8.63
CA ASP A 80 -0.31 10.52 8.42
C ASP A 80 -1.08 11.59 9.21
N LEU A 81 -2.42 11.50 9.27
CA LEU A 81 -3.24 12.37 10.14
C LEU A 81 -2.87 12.21 11.62
N PHE A 82 -2.68 10.98 12.08
CA PHE A 82 -2.21 10.71 13.44
C PHE A 82 -0.80 11.27 13.66
N PHE A 83 0.11 11.04 12.72
CA PHE A 83 1.48 11.54 12.82
C PHE A 83 1.50 13.07 12.90
N GLU A 84 0.71 13.76 12.10
CA GLU A 84 0.58 15.22 12.12
C GLU A 84 0.03 15.71 13.45
N ALA A 85 -1.09 15.14 13.92
CA ALA A 85 -1.77 15.52 15.15
C ALA A 85 -0.98 15.21 16.41
N SER A 86 -0.15 14.17 16.38
CA SER A 86 0.59 13.69 17.57
C SER A 86 1.46 14.79 18.18
N PRO A 87 1.35 15.06 19.50
CA PRO A 87 2.12 16.08 20.21
C PRO A 87 3.58 15.68 20.46
N VAL A 88 3.98 14.49 20.00
CA VAL A 88 5.34 13.97 20.19
C VAL A 88 6.32 14.74 19.31
N VAL A 89 7.36 15.32 19.92
CA VAL A 89 8.40 16.09 19.20
C VAL A 89 9.39 15.15 18.53
N ARG A 90 9.85 14.11 19.25
CA ARG A 90 10.78 13.10 18.72
C ARG A 90 9.99 11.96 18.09
N LYS A 91 9.50 12.20 16.88
CA LYS A 91 8.75 11.25 16.07
C LYS A 91 9.37 11.13 14.69
N ARG A 92 9.34 9.93 14.13
CA ARG A 92 9.84 9.64 12.78
C ARG A 92 8.77 8.90 11.99
N ARG A 93 8.54 9.33 10.74
CA ARG A 93 7.76 8.61 9.75
C ARG A 93 8.70 8.19 8.61
N ALA A 94 8.63 6.94 8.21
CA ALA A 94 9.43 6.40 7.10
C ALA A 94 8.69 5.27 6.39
N HIS A 95 9.04 5.01 5.12
CA HIS A 95 8.72 3.73 4.52
C HIS A 95 9.58 2.64 5.17
N PHE A 96 8.97 1.48 5.41
CA PHE A 96 9.63 0.44 6.19
C PHE A 96 10.96 -0.02 5.58
N HIS A 97 11.04 -0.15 4.26
CA HIS A 97 12.28 -0.54 3.57
C HIS A 97 13.40 0.51 3.70
N GLU A 98 13.05 1.81 3.67
CA GLU A 98 14.03 2.90 3.89
C GLU A 98 14.56 2.90 5.32
N PHE A 99 13.65 2.65 6.27
CA PHE A 99 14.04 2.49 7.67
C PHE A 99 14.99 1.30 7.87
N MET A 100 14.73 0.15 7.24
CA MET A 100 15.61 -1.01 7.33
C MET A 100 16.98 -0.76 6.69
N ALA A 101 17.05 0.00 5.60
CA ALA A 101 18.33 0.42 5.01
C ALA A 101 19.17 1.25 6.01
N ASP A 102 18.55 2.23 6.69
CA ASP A 102 19.19 3.01 7.76
C ASP A 102 19.65 2.11 8.93
N VAL A 103 18.82 1.16 9.36
CA VAL A 103 19.17 0.18 10.41
C VAL A 103 20.41 -0.62 10.02
N HIS A 104 20.46 -1.15 8.80
CA HIS A 104 21.60 -1.93 8.31
C HIS A 104 22.89 -1.09 8.29
N GLU A 105 22.80 0.17 7.90
CA GLU A 105 23.95 1.08 7.91
C GLU A 105 24.46 1.32 9.33
N ARG A 106 23.57 1.65 10.28
CA ARG A 106 23.93 1.84 11.70
C ARG A 106 24.51 0.58 12.33
N VAL A 107 23.90 -0.57 12.09
CA VAL A 107 24.41 -1.85 12.60
C VAL A 107 25.82 -2.13 12.05
N ARG A 108 26.06 -1.82 10.77
CA ARG A 108 27.40 -1.96 10.16
C ARG A 108 28.41 -1.02 10.84
N ALA A 109 28.04 0.23 11.04
CA ALA A 109 28.90 1.21 11.71
C ALA A 109 29.22 0.79 13.15
N PHE A 110 28.23 0.34 13.94
CA PHE A 110 28.45 -0.15 15.29
C PHE A 110 29.32 -1.41 15.33
N ARG A 111 29.15 -2.35 14.40
CA ARG A 111 30.03 -3.53 14.29
C ARG A 111 31.49 -3.15 14.05
N GLN A 112 31.73 -2.14 13.23
CA GLN A 112 33.10 -1.65 12.98
C GLN A 112 33.71 -1.02 14.24
N ARG A 113 32.96 -0.13 14.90
CA ARG A 113 33.40 0.54 16.13
C ARG A 113 33.66 -0.43 17.29
N LEU A 114 32.84 -1.48 17.42
CA LEU A 114 33.07 -2.56 18.39
C LEU A 114 34.34 -3.36 18.05
N LYS A 115 34.58 -3.65 16.77
CA LYS A 115 35.77 -4.36 16.30
C LYS A 115 37.05 -3.55 16.54
N ASP A 116 36.96 -2.22 16.35
CA ASP A 116 38.09 -1.31 16.52
C ASP A 116 38.34 -0.96 18.02
N GLY A 117 37.47 -1.45 18.91
CA GLY A 117 37.59 -1.18 20.36
C GLY A 117 37.22 0.24 20.78
N GLU A 118 36.55 0.99 19.91
CA GLU A 118 36.15 2.38 20.19
C GLU A 118 34.99 2.46 21.20
N ILE A 119 34.16 1.39 21.28
CA ILE A 119 33.00 1.30 22.17
C ILE A 119 32.95 -0.06 22.84
N GLU A 120 32.41 -0.09 24.05
CA GLU A 120 32.17 -1.33 24.79
C GLU A 120 30.79 -1.94 24.42
N GLY A 121 30.72 -3.27 24.43
CA GLY A 121 29.49 -4.03 24.18
C GLY A 121 29.71 -5.20 23.24
N ASP A 122 28.66 -5.98 23.01
CA ASP A 122 28.71 -7.17 22.16
C ASP A 122 27.57 -7.19 21.12
N ASP A 123 26.61 -6.26 21.20
CA ASP A 123 25.39 -6.28 20.39
C ASP A 123 25.17 -4.96 19.61
N ALA A 124 25.70 -4.94 18.39
CA ALA A 124 25.53 -3.80 17.47
C ALA A 124 24.06 -3.47 17.15
N ILE A 125 23.15 -4.47 17.16
CA ILE A 125 21.72 -4.25 16.91
C ILE A 125 21.08 -3.51 18.09
N ARG A 126 21.44 -3.89 19.34
CA ARG A 126 20.96 -3.18 20.54
C ARG A 126 21.45 -1.75 20.60
N LEU A 127 22.69 -1.50 20.19
CA LEU A 127 23.27 -0.15 20.14
C LEU A 127 22.56 0.71 19.09
N ALA A 128 22.37 0.20 17.88
CA ALA A 128 21.63 0.89 16.83
C ALA A 128 20.17 1.18 17.25
N ALA A 129 19.51 0.22 17.89
CA ALA A 129 18.15 0.43 18.43
C ALA A 129 18.12 1.51 19.51
N GLY A 130 19.14 1.56 20.37
CA GLY A 130 19.29 2.61 21.40
C GLY A 130 19.39 3.99 20.79
N GLU A 131 20.26 4.17 19.82
CA GLU A 131 20.47 5.44 19.10
C GLU A 131 19.18 5.91 18.41
N ILE A 132 18.49 5.02 17.67
CA ILE A 132 17.23 5.33 17.03
C ILE A 132 16.15 5.74 18.05
N ALA A 133 16.06 5.05 19.19
CA ALA A 133 15.11 5.37 20.26
C ALA A 133 15.38 6.72 20.95
N GLU A 134 16.64 7.14 21.00
CA GLU A 134 17.02 8.48 21.47
C GLU A 134 16.61 9.58 20.48
N GLU A 135 16.72 9.32 19.19
CA GLU A 135 16.26 10.24 18.15
C GLU A 135 14.74 10.32 18.09
N SER A 136 14.06 9.18 18.17
CA SER A 136 12.61 9.10 17.99
C SER A 136 12.01 7.97 18.83
N TRP A 137 11.07 8.31 19.70
CA TRP A 137 10.36 7.31 20.50
C TRP A 137 8.92 7.02 20.01
N LEU A 138 8.45 7.73 18.97
CA LEU A 138 7.28 7.40 18.18
C LEU A 138 7.74 7.14 16.75
N LEU A 139 7.58 5.92 16.29
CA LEU A 139 7.94 5.47 14.95
C LEU A 139 6.69 5.11 14.17
N CYS A 140 6.51 5.73 13.00
CA CYS A 140 5.41 5.44 12.09
C CYS A 140 5.97 4.84 10.80
N PHE A 141 5.60 3.60 10.51
CA PHE A 141 6.07 2.85 9.35
C PHE A 141 4.95 2.66 8.34
N ASP A 142 5.19 3.14 7.14
CA ASP A 142 4.32 2.83 6.02
C ASP A 142 4.81 1.61 5.24
N GLU A 143 3.88 0.86 4.67
CA GLU A 143 4.17 -0.35 3.89
C GLU A 143 5.04 -1.38 4.64
N PHE A 144 4.66 -1.68 5.89
CA PHE A 144 5.36 -2.65 6.72
C PHE A 144 5.28 -4.04 6.08
N HIS A 145 6.37 -4.44 5.44
CA HIS A 145 6.48 -5.70 4.72
C HIS A 145 7.88 -6.27 4.85
N VAL A 146 7.99 -7.58 5.06
CA VAL A 146 9.26 -8.27 5.27
C VAL A 146 9.39 -9.37 4.22
N THR A 147 10.37 -9.22 3.34
CA THR A 147 10.68 -10.19 2.27
C THR A 147 12.09 -10.74 2.37
N ASP A 148 13.02 -9.96 2.92
CA ASP A 148 14.42 -10.30 3.02
C ASP A 148 14.74 -11.03 4.32
N ILE A 149 15.60 -12.06 4.25
CA ILE A 149 16.02 -12.84 5.41
C ILE A 149 16.90 -12.04 6.36
N ALA A 150 17.72 -11.11 5.84
CA ALA A 150 18.57 -10.28 6.69
C ALA A 150 17.73 -9.36 7.57
N ASP A 151 16.65 -8.79 7.02
CA ASP A 151 15.68 -8.01 7.78
C ASP A 151 15.00 -8.87 8.83
N ALA A 152 14.48 -10.05 8.44
CA ALA A 152 13.79 -10.97 9.34
C ALA A 152 14.65 -11.35 10.56
N MET A 153 15.95 -11.55 10.37
CA MET A 153 16.89 -11.92 11.45
C MET A 153 17.19 -10.76 12.41
N ILE A 154 17.13 -9.51 11.94
CA ILE A 154 17.42 -8.33 12.76
C ILE A 154 16.19 -7.85 13.53
N LEU A 155 15.01 -7.92 12.91
CA LEU A 155 13.77 -7.33 13.41
C LEU A 155 13.39 -7.77 14.83
N GLY A 156 13.53 -9.05 15.13
CA GLY A 156 13.20 -9.57 16.47
C GLY A 156 14.01 -8.89 17.57
N ARG A 157 15.33 -8.71 17.38
CA ARG A 157 16.22 -8.08 18.35
C ARG A 157 16.05 -6.56 18.40
N LEU A 158 15.87 -5.94 17.24
CA LEU A 158 15.66 -4.50 17.11
C LEU A 158 14.38 -4.07 17.82
N PHE A 159 13.25 -4.70 17.52
CA PHE A 159 11.97 -4.35 18.11
C PHE A 159 11.86 -4.73 19.57
N ALA A 160 12.48 -5.85 20.01
CA ALA A 160 12.57 -6.17 21.44
C ALA A 160 13.21 -4.99 22.20
N ARG A 161 14.31 -4.45 21.65
CA ARG A 161 14.97 -3.30 22.28
C ARG A 161 14.12 -2.03 22.21
N PHE A 162 13.42 -1.78 21.10
CA PHE A 162 12.49 -0.65 21.03
C PHE A 162 11.42 -0.71 22.10
N PHE A 163 10.78 -1.85 22.27
CA PHE A 163 9.74 -2.01 23.28
C PHE A 163 10.29 -1.94 24.72
N GLU A 164 11.48 -2.48 24.99
CA GLU A 164 12.19 -2.29 26.26
C GLU A 164 12.43 -0.80 26.59
N LEU A 165 12.77 0.00 25.56
CA LEU A 165 13.00 1.44 25.70
C LEU A 165 11.71 2.27 25.71
N GLY A 166 10.55 1.64 25.55
CA GLY A 166 9.25 2.31 25.54
C GLY A 166 8.97 3.08 24.24
N VAL A 167 9.55 2.65 23.13
CA VAL A 167 9.21 3.17 21.81
C VAL A 167 7.81 2.71 21.42
N VAL A 168 7.00 3.65 20.96
CA VAL A 168 5.67 3.38 20.42
C VAL A 168 5.77 3.26 18.90
N VAL A 169 5.24 2.17 18.36
CA VAL A 169 5.27 1.89 16.92
C VAL A 169 3.86 1.94 16.35
N VAL A 170 3.71 2.67 15.25
CA VAL A 170 2.51 2.64 14.40
C VAL A 170 2.93 2.11 13.03
N ALA A 171 2.23 1.12 12.51
CA ALA A 171 2.58 0.53 11.23
C ALA A 171 1.34 0.34 10.36
N THR A 172 1.47 0.59 9.06
CA THR A 172 0.49 0.20 8.05
C THR A 172 1.03 -0.95 7.20
N SER A 173 0.19 -1.91 6.88
CA SER A 173 0.57 -3.08 6.07
C SER A 173 -0.57 -3.53 5.17
N ASN A 174 -0.25 -4.28 4.15
CA ASN A 174 -1.25 -4.95 3.31
C ASN A 174 -1.60 -6.35 3.83
N VAL A 175 -0.83 -6.88 4.79
CA VAL A 175 -1.01 -8.23 5.33
C VAL A 175 -1.13 -8.19 6.86
N ALA A 176 -1.84 -9.17 7.42
CA ALA A 176 -1.88 -9.38 8.86
C ALA A 176 -0.50 -9.75 9.41
N PRO A 177 -0.21 -9.50 10.71
CA PRO A 177 1.06 -9.94 11.32
C PRO A 177 1.34 -11.43 11.11
N SER A 178 0.31 -12.27 11.17
CA SER A 178 0.40 -13.72 10.92
C SER A 178 0.91 -14.08 9.52
N ASP A 179 0.72 -13.21 8.54
CA ASP A 179 1.10 -13.41 7.14
C ASP A 179 2.43 -12.72 6.76
N LEU A 180 3.02 -11.97 7.69
CA LEU A 180 4.36 -11.41 7.49
C LEU A 180 5.37 -12.54 7.25
N TYR A 181 6.22 -12.35 6.22
CA TYR A 181 7.28 -13.30 5.86
C TYR A 181 6.75 -14.73 5.64
N ARG A 182 5.55 -14.87 5.03
CA ARG A 182 4.80 -16.14 4.93
C ARG A 182 5.60 -17.25 4.23
N ASP A 183 6.23 -16.92 3.12
CA ASP A 183 7.00 -17.86 2.31
C ASP A 183 8.52 -17.70 2.51
N GLY A 184 8.92 -17.04 3.59
CA GLY A 184 10.30 -16.74 3.88
C GLY A 184 11.09 -17.94 4.39
N LEU A 185 12.37 -17.99 4.03
CA LEU A 185 13.30 -19.00 4.49
C LEU A 185 13.44 -18.96 6.02
N ASN A 186 13.37 -20.12 6.68
CA ASN A 186 13.46 -20.25 8.13
C ASN A 186 12.37 -19.44 8.90
N ARG A 187 11.17 -19.33 8.36
CA ARG A 187 10.06 -18.61 8.97
C ARG A 187 9.81 -18.93 10.46
N ALA A 188 10.14 -20.13 10.89
CA ALA A 188 10.03 -20.55 12.29
C ALA A 188 10.78 -19.59 13.25
N LEU A 189 11.92 -19.05 12.84
CA LEU A 189 12.72 -18.07 13.59
C LEU A 189 12.09 -16.68 13.61
N PHE A 190 11.19 -16.39 12.68
CA PHE A 190 10.46 -15.10 12.60
C PHE A 190 9.18 -15.08 13.45
N ARG A 191 8.60 -16.25 13.78
CA ARG A 191 7.37 -16.35 14.58
C ARG A 191 7.43 -15.61 15.93
N PRO A 192 8.53 -15.62 16.70
CA PRO A 192 8.62 -14.84 17.92
C PRO A 192 8.44 -13.34 17.71
N PHE A 193 8.89 -12.81 16.57
CA PHE A 193 8.68 -11.41 16.19
C PHE A 193 7.18 -11.11 15.93
N ILE A 194 6.49 -12.01 15.23
CA ILE A 194 5.03 -11.88 15.02
C ILE A 194 4.30 -11.80 16.37
N ALA A 195 4.59 -12.73 17.30
CA ALA A 195 4.01 -12.74 18.64
C ALA A 195 4.35 -11.45 19.43
N MET A 196 5.52 -10.88 19.21
CA MET A 196 5.93 -9.61 19.83
C MET A 196 5.09 -8.43 19.30
N ILE A 197 4.86 -8.35 17.97
CA ILE A 197 3.94 -7.35 17.39
C ILE A 197 2.55 -7.47 18.01
N GLU A 198 1.97 -8.66 18.05
CA GLU A 198 0.63 -8.90 18.61
C GLU A 198 0.54 -8.56 20.11
N ARG A 199 1.63 -8.72 20.86
CA ARG A 199 1.70 -8.35 22.27
C ARG A 199 1.79 -6.84 22.51
N HIS A 200 2.62 -6.15 21.73
CA HIS A 200 2.98 -4.74 21.96
C HIS A 200 2.20 -3.76 21.10
N MET A 201 1.45 -4.24 20.13
CA MET A 201 0.64 -3.40 19.23
C MET A 201 -0.81 -3.89 19.22
N GLU A 202 -1.73 -2.97 19.04
CA GLU A 202 -3.12 -3.28 18.74
C GLU A 202 -3.24 -3.56 17.24
N VAL A 203 -3.60 -4.78 16.90
CA VAL A 203 -3.71 -5.22 15.49
C VAL A 203 -5.12 -4.93 15.01
N LEU A 204 -5.25 -4.03 14.05
CA LEU A 204 -6.53 -3.50 13.58
C LEU A 204 -6.71 -3.76 12.09
N PRO A 205 -7.69 -4.60 11.71
CA PRO A 205 -8.03 -4.76 10.29
C PRO A 205 -8.81 -3.54 9.80
N LEU A 206 -8.33 -2.92 8.74
CA LEU A 206 -9.13 -2.02 7.93
C LEU A 206 -9.73 -2.86 6.80
N LYS A 207 -10.90 -3.45 7.08
CA LYS A 207 -11.59 -4.35 6.16
C LYS A 207 -11.84 -3.65 4.83
N ALA A 208 -11.77 -4.41 3.76
CA ALA A 208 -12.30 -3.93 2.49
C ALA A 208 -13.70 -3.39 2.77
N ARG A 209 -14.01 -2.17 2.32
CA ARG A 209 -15.42 -1.86 2.10
C ARG A 209 -15.91 -3.04 1.27
N THR A 210 -16.95 -3.73 1.73
CA THR A 210 -17.80 -4.47 0.79
C THR A 210 -18.18 -3.40 -0.20
N ASP A 211 -17.58 -3.47 -1.39
CA ASP A 211 -17.53 -2.28 -2.23
C ASP A 211 -18.91 -2.15 -2.85
N PHE A 212 -19.86 -1.51 -2.12
CA PHE A 212 -21.13 -1.08 -2.67
C PHE A 212 -20.97 -0.33 -4.00
N ARG A 213 -19.73 0.11 -4.31
CA ARG A 213 -19.39 0.72 -5.59
C ARG A 213 -19.08 -0.33 -6.65
N LEU A 214 -18.51 -1.48 -6.27
CA LEU A 214 -18.32 -2.62 -7.17
C LEU A 214 -19.65 -3.34 -7.42
N GLU A 215 -20.55 -3.38 -6.44
CA GLU A 215 -21.95 -3.77 -6.68
C GLU A 215 -22.63 -2.83 -7.70
N LYS A 216 -22.23 -1.56 -7.75
CA LYS A 216 -22.72 -0.61 -8.76
C LYS A 216 -22.22 -0.91 -10.18
N LEU A 217 -21.12 -1.63 -10.34
CA LEU A 217 -20.63 -2.13 -11.63
C LEU A 217 -21.15 -3.54 -11.92
N ALA A 218 -21.56 -4.31 -10.90
CA ALA A 218 -22.07 -5.65 -11.07
C ALA A 218 -23.37 -5.63 -11.92
N GLY A 219 -23.29 -6.26 -13.07
CA GLY A 219 -24.40 -6.29 -14.04
C GLY A 219 -24.47 -5.08 -14.98
N GLN A 220 -23.54 -4.12 -14.89
CA GLN A 220 -23.46 -3.01 -15.82
C GLN A 220 -22.51 -3.34 -16.98
N LYS A 221 -22.76 -2.72 -18.13
CA LYS A 221 -21.83 -2.74 -19.25
C LYS A 221 -20.58 -1.94 -18.85
N VAL A 222 -19.41 -2.54 -18.96
CA VAL A 222 -18.11 -1.91 -18.64
C VAL A 222 -17.24 -1.73 -19.87
N TRP A 223 -17.68 -2.20 -21.03
CA TRP A 223 -17.01 -2.08 -22.31
C TRP A 223 -17.98 -1.54 -23.37
N TYR A 224 -17.68 -0.39 -23.94
CA TYR A 224 -18.54 0.34 -24.85
C TYR A 224 -17.89 0.40 -26.24
N VAL A 225 -18.58 -0.14 -27.23
CA VAL A 225 -18.19 -0.14 -28.65
C VAL A 225 -19.41 0.34 -29.44
N PRO A 226 -19.21 1.25 -30.42
CA PRO A 226 -17.97 1.96 -30.77
C PRO A 226 -17.61 3.07 -29.78
N ALA A 227 -16.37 3.61 -29.86
CA ALA A 227 -15.89 4.70 -29.00
C ALA A 227 -16.40 6.08 -29.49
N ASP A 228 -17.69 6.25 -29.52
CA ASP A 228 -18.41 7.45 -29.95
C ASP A 228 -18.82 8.36 -28.78
N ASP A 229 -19.59 9.40 -29.08
CA ASP A 229 -20.08 10.34 -28.07
C ASP A 229 -21.10 9.68 -27.11
N ALA A 230 -21.86 8.67 -27.57
CA ALA A 230 -22.74 7.90 -26.70
C ALA A 230 -21.94 7.06 -25.69
N ALA A 231 -20.83 6.46 -26.13
CA ALA A 231 -19.91 5.77 -25.24
C ALA A 231 -19.26 6.74 -24.24
N THR A 232 -18.86 7.94 -24.66
CA THR A 232 -18.33 8.97 -23.79
C THR A 232 -19.36 9.38 -22.71
N ALA A 233 -20.63 9.58 -23.08
CA ALA A 233 -21.71 9.87 -22.13
C ALA A 233 -21.95 8.70 -21.16
N ALA A 234 -21.81 7.44 -21.60
CA ALA A 234 -21.91 6.27 -20.75
C ALA A 234 -20.75 6.17 -19.74
N LEU A 235 -19.52 6.56 -20.14
CA LEU A 235 -18.39 6.65 -19.24
C LEU A 235 -18.55 7.80 -18.23
N ASP A 236 -19.16 8.92 -18.61
CA ASP A 236 -19.52 10.00 -17.68
C ASP A 236 -20.55 9.54 -16.63
N GLU A 237 -21.51 8.71 -17.04
CA GLU A 237 -22.47 8.14 -16.13
C GLU A 237 -21.81 7.10 -15.20
N ALA A 238 -20.90 6.27 -15.71
CA ALA A 238 -20.11 5.35 -14.92
C ALA A 238 -19.26 6.12 -13.88
N TRP A 239 -18.62 7.21 -14.29
CA TRP A 239 -17.90 8.12 -13.39
C TRP A 239 -18.81 8.62 -12.27
N ARG A 240 -19.98 9.20 -12.59
CA ARG A 240 -20.94 9.71 -11.59
C ARG A 240 -21.42 8.64 -10.62
N ARG A 241 -21.65 7.43 -11.11
CA ARG A 241 -22.03 6.29 -10.25
C ARG A 241 -20.93 5.88 -9.29
N LEU A 242 -19.66 5.88 -9.74
CA LEU A 242 -18.52 5.47 -8.95
C LEU A 242 -18.13 6.53 -7.91
N VAL A 243 -18.10 7.80 -8.29
CA VAL A 243 -17.55 8.88 -7.45
C VAL A 243 -18.61 9.86 -6.92
N GLY A 244 -19.88 9.68 -7.28
CA GLY A 244 -20.95 10.60 -6.90
C GLY A 244 -20.92 11.91 -7.69
N SER A 245 -21.26 13.03 -7.04
CA SER A 245 -21.30 14.36 -7.66
C SER A 245 -19.91 15.00 -7.85
N THR A 246 -18.84 14.34 -7.44
CA THR A 246 -17.48 14.89 -7.52
C THR A 246 -17.01 14.96 -8.97
N SER A 247 -16.61 16.15 -9.43
CA SER A 247 -16.09 16.32 -10.80
C SER A 247 -14.74 15.63 -11.03
N GLY A 248 -14.00 15.35 -9.96
CA GLY A 248 -12.61 14.89 -9.97
C GLY A 248 -11.63 16.04 -10.23
N VAL A 249 -10.39 15.83 -9.86
CA VAL A 249 -9.30 16.79 -10.06
C VAL A 249 -8.11 16.09 -10.70
N PRO A 250 -7.25 16.82 -11.45
CA PRO A 250 -5.97 16.29 -11.86
C PRO A 250 -5.11 15.93 -10.64
N GLN A 251 -4.37 14.82 -10.75
CA GLN A 251 -3.46 14.36 -9.71
C GLN A 251 -2.09 14.05 -10.33
N GLU A 252 -1.01 14.20 -9.54
CA GLU A 252 0.33 13.78 -9.95
C GLU A 252 0.80 12.62 -9.08
N LEU A 253 1.28 11.56 -9.71
CA LEU A 253 1.90 10.42 -9.03
C LEU A 253 3.42 10.49 -9.20
N SER A 254 4.15 10.31 -8.11
CA SER A 254 5.61 10.19 -8.18
C SER A 254 6.02 8.75 -8.50
N VAL A 255 6.85 8.59 -9.53
CA VAL A 255 7.38 7.30 -9.97
C VAL A 255 8.87 7.44 -10.25
N LYS A 256 9.73 6.85 -9.40
CA LYS A 256 11.20 6.86 -9.58
C LYS A 256 11.76 8.24 -9.95
N GLY A 257 11.33 9.30 -9.22
CA GLY A 257 11.81 10.68 -9.40
C GLY A 257 11.17 11.47 -10.54
N ARG A 258 10.26 10.88 -11.31
CA ARG A 258 9.45 11.58 -12.33
C ARG A 258 7.99 11.67 -11.92
N ARG A 259 7.24 12.55 -12.57
CA ARG A 259 5.81 12.77 -12.29
C ARG A 259 4.96 12.17 -13.40
N LEU A 260 4.00 11.32 -13.01
CA LEU A 260 2.96 10.82 -13.89
C LEU A 260 1.69 11.64 -13.63
N ARG A 261 1.19 12.32 -14.68
CA ARG A 261 -0.05 13.08 -14.60
C ARG A 261 -1.25 12.16 -14.76
N VAL A 262 -2.20 12.26 -13.84
CA VAL A 262 -3.53 11.65 -13.91
C VAL A 262 -4.51 12.77 -14.29
N PRO A 263 -5.13 12.76 -15.47
CA PRO A 263 -5.95 13.89 -15.92
C PRO A 263 -7.15 14.15 -15.01
N ARG A 264 -7.75 13.07 -14.48
CA ARG A 264 -8.93 13.17 -13.62
C ARG A 264 -8.95 12.03 -12.62
N ALA A 265 -8.96 12.35 -11.32
CA ALA A 265 -9.00 11.37 -10.25
C ALA A 265 -9.96 11.82 -9.14
N ALA A 266 -10.66 10.85 -8.56
CA ALA A 266 -11.45 11.02 -7.34
C ALA A 266 -11.73 9.64 -6.73
N MET A 267 -11.62 9.52 -5.40
CA MET A 267 -12.12 8.40 -4.62
C MET A 267 -11.58 7.02 -5.08
N GLY A 268 -10.30 6.97 -5.49
CA GLY A 268 -9.66 5.74 -5.98
C GLY A 268 -10.09 5.34 -7.40
N VAL A 269 -10.79 6.23 -8.12
CA VAL A 269 -11.11 6.11 -9.55
C VAL A 269 -10.27 7.10 -10.33
N ALA A 270 -9.63 6.65 -11.40
CA ALA A 270 -8.93 7.52 -12.34
C ALA A 270 -9.54 7.40 -13.75
N ARG A 271 -9.50 8.51 -14.50
CA ARG A 271 -9.95 8.54 -15.88
C ARG A 271 -8.85 9.10 -16.77
N PHE A 272 -8.57 8.35 -17.84
CA PHE A 272 -7.56 8.65 -18.83
C PHE A 272 -8.13 8.51 -20.23
N PHE A 273 -7.54 9.21 -21.17
CA PHE A 273 -7.64 8.82 -22.57
C PHE A 273 -6.56 7.77 -22.88
N PHE A 274 -6.79 6.96 -23.91
CA PHE A 274 -5.82 5.96 -24.35
C PHE A 274 -4.43 6.56 -24.60
N HIS A 275 -4.37 7.74 -25.25
CA HIS A 275 -3.11 8.41 -25.54
C HIS A 275 -2.31 8.83 -24.30
N ASP A 276 -2.99 9.10 -23.17
CA ASP A 276 -2.32 9.45 -21.91
C ASP A 276 -1.50 8.27 -21.35
N LEU A 277 -1.97 7.04 -21.60
CA LEU A 277 -1.37 5.82 -21.05
C LEU A 277 -0.49 5.07 -22.05
N CYS A 278 -0.87 5.02 -23.32
CA CYS A 278 -0.24 4.12 -24.28
C CYS A 278 0.58 4.84 -25.38
N GLU A 279 0.32 6.11 -25.63
CA GLU A 279 1.11 6.89 -26.61
C GLU A 279 2.23 7.70 -25.94
N GLN A 280 2.17 7.87 -24.63
CA GLN A 280 3.25 8.46 -23.83
C GLN A 280 4.34 7.42 -23.51
N PRO A 281 5.61 7.83 -23.26
CA PRO A 281 6.72 6.91 -22.97
C PRO A 281 6.66 6.37 -21.53
N LEU A 282 5.54 5.71 -21.19
CA LEU A 282 5.34 5.06 -19.89
C LEU A 282 5.91 3.64 -19.91
N ALA A 283 6.23 3.13 -18.72
CA ALA A 283 6.79 1.81 -18.50
C ALA A 283 6.03 1.05 -17.38
N ALA A 284 6.35 -0.23 -17.19
CA ALA A 284 5.68 -1.08 -16.21
C ALA A 284 5.61 -0.48 -14.79
N ALA A 285 6.66 0.25 -14.35
CA ALA A 285 6.66 0.90 -13.04
C ALA A 285 5.58 1.99 -12.92
N ASP A 286 5.24 2.68 -14.01
CA ASP A 286 4.19 3.69 -14.03
C ASP A 286 2.81 3.05 -13.89
N TYR A 287 2.56 1.97 -14.64
CA TYR A 287 1.31 1.22 -14.55
C TYR A 287 1.13 0.55 -13.20
N LEU A 288 2.21 0.04 -12.61
CA LEU A 288 2.19 -0.52 -11.26
C LEU A 288 1.80 0.56 -10.24
N ARG A 289 2.35 1.77 -10.37
CA ARG A 289 1.99 2.89 -9.47
C ARG A 289 0.52 3.30 -9.64
N VAL A 290 0.01 3.32 -10.87
CA VAL A 290 -1.41 3.57 -11.16
C VAL A 290 -2.28 2.46 -10.56
N ALA A 291 -1.91 1.20 -10.75
CA ALA A 291 -2.65 0.05 -10.22
C ALA A 291 -2.67 -0.01 -8.69
N HIS A 292 -1.64 0.51 -8.02
CA HIS A 292 -1.61 0.62 -6.55
C HIS A 292 -2.46 1.78 -6.03
N GLU A 293 -2.56 2.89 -6.78
CA GLU A 293 -3.28 4.07 -6.35
C GLU A 293 -4.79 3.96 -6.58
N PHE A 294 -5.19 3.34 -7.70
CA PHE A 294 -6.59 3.34 -8.15
C PHE A 294 -7.15 1.92 -8.24
N HIS A 295 -8.32 1.72 -7.63
CA HIS A 295 -9.06 0.45 -7.72
C HIS A 295 -9.88 0.32 -9.00
N THR A 296 -10.15 1.44 -9.69
CA THR A 296 -10.92 1.46 -10.94
C THR A 296 -10.30 2.48 -11.91
N LEU A 297 -10.08 2.04 -13.14
CA LEU A 297 -9.72 2.92 -14.24
C LEU A 297 -10.87 3.05 -15.23
N ILE A 298 -11.09 4.28 -15.71
CA ILE A 298 -11.91 4.58 -16.87
C ILE A 298 -10.97 4.99 -18.01
N ILE A 299 -11.05 4.29 -19.15
CA ILE A 299 -10.20 4.58 -20.31
C ILE A 299 -11.08 4.93 -21.50
N ASP A 300 -10.92 6.16 -21.99
CA ASP A 300 -11.64 6.67 -23.15
C ASP A 300 -10.90 6.36 -24.43
N ARG A 301 -11.67 5.98 -25.48
CA ARG A 301 -11.26 5.93 -26.89
C ARG A 301 -10.04 5.05 -27.15
N ILE A 302 -10.11 3.78 -26.74
CA ILE A 302 -9.13 2.76 -27.14
C ILE A 302 -9.27 2.52 -28.63
N PRO A 303 -8.24 2.78 -29.46
CA PRO A 303 -8.32 2.57 -30.90
C PRO A 303 -8.12 1.10 -31.30
N VAL A 304 -8.44 0.76 -32.55
CA VAL A 304 -7.85 -0.41 -33.17
C VAL A 304 -6.40 -0.06 -33.53
N MET A 305 -5.47 -0.95 -33.22
CA MET A 305 -4.03 -0.75 -33.42
C MET A 305 -3.52 -1.66 -34.50
N GLY A 306 -2.79 -1.09 -35.44
CA GLY A 306 -2.08 -1.81 -36.49
C GLY A 306 -0.59 -2.01 -36.18
N PHE A 307 0.15 -2.45 -37.16
CA PHE A 307 1.59 -2.69 -37.02
C PHE A 307 2.37 -1.39 -36.70
N ASP A 308 1.92 -0.26 -37.19
CA ASP A 308 2.58 1.04 -36.98
C ASP A 308 2.40 1.50 -35.49
N GLU A 309 1.32 1.08 -34.84
CA GLU A 309 1.03 1.38 -33.42
C GLU A 309 1.58 0.30 -32.47
N ARG A 310 2.48 -0.59 -32.92
CA ARG A 310 3.02 -1.70 -32.08
C ARG A 310 3.58 -1.25 -30.73
N ASN A 311 4.15 -0.04 -30.64
CA ASN A 311 4.64 0.50 -29.37
C ASN A 311 3.51 0.85 -28.40
N ALA A 312 2.41 1.40 -28.90
CA ALA A 312 1.21 1.66 -28.12
C ALA A 312 0.54 0.34 -27.70
N ALA A 313 0.45 -0.63 -28.63
CA ALA A 313 -0.06 -1.97 -28.35
C ALA A 313 0.75 -2.68 -27.25
N LYS A 314 2.09 -2.61 -27.30
CA LYS A 314 2.95 -3.19 -26.26
C LYS A 314 2.72 -2.55 -24.89
N ARG A 315 2.59 -1.24 -24.82
CA ARG A 315 2.27 -0.55 -23.58
C ARG A 315 0.88 -0.91 -23.07
N PHE A 316 -0.10 -1.03 -23.98
CA PHE A 316 -1.44 -1.47 -23.64
C PHE A 316 -1.46 -2.89 -23.05
N ILE A 317 -0.71 -3.83 -23.66
CA ILE A 317 -0.55 -5.18 -23.10
C ILE A 317 -0.01 -5.12 -21.66
N ILE A 318 1.08 -4.38 -21.43
CA ILE A 318 1.70 -4.25 -20.09
C ILE A 318 0.71 -3.60 -19.11
N LEU A 319 -0.04 -2.59 -19.55
CA LEU A 319 -1.08 -1.97 -18.74
C LEU A 319 -2.14 -3.00 -18.32
N ILE A 320 -2.73 -3.71 -19.29
CA ILE A 320 -3.80 -4.69 -19.04
C ILE A 320 -3.30 -5.81 -18.13
N ASP A 321 -2.10 -6.32 -18.37
CA ASP A 321 -1.47 -7.33 -17.51
C ASP A 321 -1.34 -6.82 -16.06
N THR A 322 -0.87 -5.58 -15.90
CA THR A 322 -0.71 -4.97 -14.57
C THR A 322 -2.06 -4.77 -13.87
N LEU A 323 -3.07 -4.25 -14.58
CA LEU A 323 -4.40 -4.03 -14.01
C LEU A 323 -5.05 -5.37 -13.59
N TYR A 324 -4.92 -6.38 -14.44
CA TYR A 324 -5.45 -7.72 -14.19
C TYR A 324 -4.81 -8.36 -12.95
N ASP A 325 -3.49 -8.33 -12.83
CA ASP A 325 -2.76 -8.92 -11.71
C ASP A 325 -3.05 -8.23 -10.37
N HIS A 326 -3.49 -6.96 -10.40
CA HIS A 326 -3.86 -6.18 -9.20
C HIS A 326 -5.38 -6.06 -9.01
N SER A 327 -6.17 -6.80 -9.78
CA SER A 327 -7.64 -6.79 -9.69
C SER A 327 -8.26 -5.39 -9.84
N VAL A 328 -7.61 -4.51 -10.62
CA VAL A 328 -8.13 -3.18 -10.93
C VAL A 328 -9.29 -3.30 -11.89
N LYS A 329 -10.40 -2.63 -11.62
CA LYS A 329 -11.58 -2.65 -12.48
C LYS A 329 -11.37 -1.71 -13.66
N LEU A 330 -11.82 -2.15 -14.84
CA LEU A 330 -11.71 -1.37 -16.07
C LEU A 330 -13.11 -1.07 -16.63
N VAL A 331 -13.39 0.21 -16.86
CA VAL A 331 -14.53 0.67 -17.67
C VAL A 331 -13.96 1.41 -18.88
N ALA A 332 -14.32 1.00 -20.07
CA ALA A 332 -13.66 1.55 -21.25
C ALA A 332 -14.60 1.77 -22.44
N SER A 333 -14.27 2.76 -23.27
CA SER A 333 -14.78 2.88 -24.64
C SER A 333 -13.69 2.50 -25.63
N ALA A 334 -14.04 1.69 -26.63
CA ALA A 334 -13.10 1.17 -27.60
C ALA A 334 -13.70 1.15 -29.02
N ALA A 335 -12.83 1.22 -30.01
CA ALA A 335 -13.26 1.17 -31.41
C ALA A 335 -13.77 -0.23 -31.82
N ALA A 336 -13.33 -1.29 -31.09
CA ALA A 336 -13.72 -2.67 -31.36
C ALA A 336 -13.81 -3.49 -30.06
N GLU A 337 -14.31 -4.72 -30.16
CA GLU A 337 -14.23 -5.71 -29.09
C GLU A 337 -12.76 -6.14 -28.84
N PRO A 338 -12.41 -6.66 -27.65
CA PRO A 338 -11.01 -6.92 -27.27
C PRO A 338 -10.20 -7.75 -28.25
N ASP A 339 -10.81 -8.73 -28.89
CA ASP A 339 -10.18 -9.63 -29.87
C ASP A 339 -9.92 -8.98 -31.23
N ALA A 340 -10.59 -7.87 -31.54
CA ALA A 340 -10.45 -7.09 -32.75
C ALA A 340 -9.70 -5.75 -32.57
N LEU A 341 -9.07 -5.52 -31.42
CA LEU A 341 -8.32 -4.29 -31.14
C LEU A 341 -6.91 -4.27 -31.77
N TYR A 342 -6.40 -5.40 -32.24
CA TYR A 342 -5.08 -5.49 -32.89
C TYR A 342 -5.18 -6.25 -34.19
N GLU A 343 -4.84 -5.59 -35.29
CA GLU A 343 -5.03 -6.12 -36.67
C GLU A 343 -3.81 -6.87 -37.20
N ALA A 344 -2.60 -6.73 -36.57
CA ALA A 344 -1.44 -7.46 -37.07
C ALA A 344 -1.56 -8.96 -36.72
N SER A 345 -1.47 -9.78 -37.76
CA SER A 345 -1.60 -11.24 -37.66
C SER A 345 -0.32 -11.93 -37.17
N ASP A 346 0.84 -11.28 -37.38
CA ASP A 346 2.16 -11.86 -37.16
C ASP A 346 2.99 -11.02 -36.18
N GLY A 347 3.95 -11.66 -35.54
CA GLY A 347 4.87 -11.03 -34.59
C GLY A 347 4.62 -11.40 -33.14
N PHE A 348 5.58 -11.03 -32.29
CA PHE A 348 5.55 -11.31 -30.85
C PHE A 348 4.37 -10.60 -30.17
N GLU A 349 4.09 -9.36 -30.57
CA GLU A 349 3.00 -8.55 -30.04
C GLU A 349 1.62 -9.16 -30.32
N ALA A 350 1.44 -9.83 -31.49
CA ALA A 350 0.16 -10.47 -31.84
C ALA A 350 -0.19 -11.62 -30.87
N ALA A 351 0.81 -12.43 -30.50
CA ALA A 351 0.61 -13.51 -29.53
C ALA A 351 0.33 -12.99 -28.12
N GLU A 352 1.06 -11.95 -27.67
CA GLU A 352 0.84 -11.31 -26.39
C GLU A 352 -0.50 -10.59 -26.32
N PHE A 353 -0.93 -9.97 -27.42
CA PHE A 353 -2.22 -9.27 -27.47
C PHE A 353 -3.41 -10.22 -27.31
N LYS A 354 -3.33 -11.44 -27.82
CA LYS A 354 -4.35 -12.48 -27.61
C LYS A 354 -4.54 -12.78 -26.12
N ARG A 355 -3.43 -12.81 -25.35
CA ARG A 355 -3.50 -12.98 -23.89
C ARG A 355 -4.16 -11.76 -23.21
N ALA A 356 -3.76 -10.55 -23.63
CA ALA A 356 -4.36 -9.33 -23.11
C ALA A 356 -5.86 -9.23 -23.44
N ALA A 357 -6.27 -9.62 -24.64
CA ALA A 357 -7.68 -9.69 -25.04
C ALA A 357 -8.48 -10.68 -24.17
N SER A 358 -7.92 -11.86 -23.90
CA SER A 358 -8.54 -12.84 -22.98
C SER A 358 -8.70 -12.28 -21.57
N ARG A 359 -7.69 -11.57 -21.04
CA ARG A 359 -7.77 -10.89 -19.74
C ARG A 359 -8.84 -9.79 -19.75
N LEU A 360 -8.92 -8.97 -20.80
CA LEU A 360 -9.97 -7.96 -20.95
C LEU A 360 -11.38 -8.57 -20.94
N ILE A 361 -11.57 -9.70 -21.60
CA ILE A 361 -12.84 -10.43 -21.58
C ILE A 361 -13.16 -10.91 -20.15
N GLU A 362 -12.19 -11.50 -19.47
CA GLU A 362 -12.37 -11.95 -18.07
C GLU A 362 -12.62 -10.76 -17.12
N MET A 363 -11.94 -9.63 -17.28
CA MET A 363 -12.13 -8.42 -16.47
C MET A 363 -13.56 -7.86 -16.54
N ARG A 364 -14.33 -8.24 -17.54
CA ARG A 364 -15.75 -7.87 -17.72
C ARG A 364 -16.70 -8.81 -16.96
N SER A 365 -16.22 -9.95 -16.47
CA SER A 365 -17.03 -10.94 -15.77
C SER A 365 -17.49 -10.47 -14.40
N LYS A 366 -18.67 -10.92 -13.95
CA LYS A 366 -19.17 -10.63 -12.60
C LYS A 366 -18.20 -11.11 -11.51
N SER A 367 -17.58 -12.26 -11.73
CA SER A 367 -16.58 -12.83 -10.81
C SER A 367 -15.35 -11.94 -10.66
N TYR A 368 -14.83 -11.42 -11.77
CA TYR A 368 -13.71 -10.50 -11.70
C TYR A 368 -14.09 -9.15 -11.09
N LEU A 369 -15.23 -8.60 -11.46
CA LEU A 369 -15.71 -7.32 -10.90
C LEU A 369 -15.95 -7.41 -9.38
N ALA A 370 -16.24 -8.60 -8.85
CA ALA A 370 -16.40 -8.84 -7.41
C ALA A 370 -15.09 -9.06 -6.65
N LEU A 371 -13.94 -9.21 -7.34
CA LEU A 371 -12.65 -9.38 -6.67
C LEU A 371 -12.27 -8.13 -5.87
N PRO A 372 -11.64 -8.27 -4.70
CA PRO A 372 -11.05 -7.15 -4.01
C PRO A 372 -9.90 -6.55 -4.83
N HIS A 373 -9.64 -5.26 -4.65
CA HIS A 373 -8.49 -4.60 -5.24
C HIS A 373 -7.20 -5.03 -4.53
N GLY A 374 -6.17 -5.36 -5.28
CA GLY A 374 -4.88 -5.80 -4.77
C GLY A 374 -4.30 -6.94 -5.60
N ARG A 375 -3.06 -7.32 -5.32
CA ARG A 375 -2.37 -8.39 -6.05
C ARG A 375 -3.07 -9.73 -5.83
N ARG A 376 -3.35 -10.44 -6.92
CA ARG A 376 -3.79 -11.83 -6.86
C ARG A 376 -2.64 -12.70 -6.32
N ASP A 377 -2.87 -13.44 -5.24
CA ASP A 377 -1.92 -14.46 -4.80
C ASP A 377 -1.78 -15.51 -5.89
N SER A 378 -0.56 -15.78 -6.30
CA SER A 378 -0.22 -16.77 -7.33
C SER A 378 -0.49 -18.23 -6.93
N ALA A 379 -1.24 -18.46 -5.85
CA ALA A 379 -1.55 -19.78 -5.30
C ALA A 379 -2.70 -20.53 -6.02
N ALA A 380 -3.31 -19.94 -7.06
CA ALA A 380 -4.43 -20.58 -7.79
C ALA A 380 -4.09 -21.13 -9.18
N SER A 381 -2.82 -21.12 -9.60
CA SER A 381 -2.35 -21.78 -10.84
C SER A 381 -1.31 -22.85 -10.55
N GLY A 382 -1.63 -23.77 -9.64
CA GLY A 382 -0.87 -24.97 -9.41
C GLY A 382 -1.30 -26.08 -10.36
N SER A 383 -0.71 -26.15 -11.55
CA SER A 383 -0.54 -27.40 -12.24
C SER A 383 0.90 -27.46 -12.76
N SER A 384 1.79 -27.89 -11.89
CA SER A 384 3.08 -28.45 -12.27
C SER A 384 2.93 -29.96 -12.44
N GLU A 385 2.30 -30.39 -13.53
CA GLU A 385 2.52 -31.74 -14.05
C GLU A 385 3.40 -31.63 -15.29
N GLY A 386 4.60 -32.26 -15.19
CA GLY A 386 5.39 -32.65 -16.34
C GLY A 386 6.70 -31.92 -16.55
N ILE A 387 7.69 -32.15 -15.68
CA ILE A 387 9.07 -32.29 -16.13
C ILE A 387 9.59 -33.54 -15.47
N VAL A 388 9.51 -34.65 -16.23
CA VAL A 388 10.24 -35.88 -15.97
C VAL A 388 11.66 -35.69 -16.51
N GLU A 389 12.61 -36.13 -15.69
CA GLU A 389 14.03 -36.24 -15.98
C GLU A 389 14.34 -36.92 -17.33
N THR A 390 15.29 -36.44 -18.04
CA THR A 390 16.42 -37.19 -18.62
C THR A 390 17.65 -36.30 -18.69
#